data_498dfc638864b8b63ad0579070a45009
#
_entry.id   498dfc638864b8b63ad0579070a45009
#
_cell.length_a   1.000
_cell.length_b   1.000
_cell.length_c   1.000
_cell.angle_alpha   90.00
_cell.angle_beta   90.00
_cell.angle_gamma   90.00
#
_symmetry.space_group_name_H-M   'P 1'
#
loop_
_entity.id
_entity.type
_entity.pdbx_description
1 polymer ?
#
loop_
_entity_poly.entity_id
_entity_poly.type
_entity_poly.pdbx_seq_one_letter_code
_entity_poly.pdbx_strand_id
1 'polypeptide(L)'
;MTLIPNIPNKFNYIIYTDGACIGNPGPGGWGAIIFKGQDKKILSGSNKHTTNNRMELTASIKALQFITTKETINLFTDSKYLIDGISVWIKSWKLNNWKTKDNKDVKNLDLWKQLDELENFHTIEW
;
A
#
# COMPACT_ATOMS: atom_id res chain seq x y z
N MET A 1 9.04 -21.72 14.72
CA MET A 1 7.58 -21.72 14.58
C MET A 1 7.16 -20.57 13.70
N THR A 2 6.37 -20.85 12.70
CA THR A 2 5.85 -19.80 11.83
C THR A 2 4.64 -19.15 12.50
N LEU A 3 4.67 -17.84 12.64
CA LEU A 3 3.54 -17.12 13.17
C LEU A 3 2.57 -16.82 12.03
N ILE A 4 1.43 -17.49 12.04
CA ILE A 4 0.35 -17.24 11.11
C ILE A 4 -0.67 -16.36 11.84
N PRO A 5 -1.02 -15.18 11.32
CA PRO A 5 -1.97 -14.33 11.99
C PRO A 5 -3.34 -15.02 12.10
N ASN A 6 -4.00 -14.76 13.21
CA ASN A 6 -5.36 -15.24 13.41
C ASN A 6 -6.30 -14.35 12.61
N ILE A 7 -6.81 -14.86 11.48
CA ILE A 7 -7.64 -14.10 10.55
C ILE A 7 -9.08 -14.06 11.06
N PRO A 8 -9.61 -12.88 11.42
CA PRO A 8 -11.04 -12.76 11.77
C PRO A 8 -11.92 -13.20 10.60
N ASN A 9 -13.10 -13.74 10.87
CA ASN A 9 -14.02 -14.23 9.84
C ASN A 9 -14.41 -13.18 8.80
N LYS A 10 -14.31 -11.89 9.13
CA LYS A 10 -14.67 -10.80 8.22
C LYS A 10 -13.61 -10.49 7.19
N PHE A 11 -12.39 -11.03 7.32
CA PHE A 11 -11.30 -10.81 6.37
C PHE A 11 -10.87 -12.11 5.72
N ASN A 12 -10.76 -12.09 4.39
CA ASN A 12 -10.24 -13.22 3.63
C ASN A 12 -8.72 -13.20 3.55
N TYR A 13 -8.12 -12.01 3.67
CA TYR A 13 -6.66 -11.83 3.58
C TYR A 13 -6.15 -10.93 4.70
N ILE A 14 -4.93 -11.24 5.13
CA ILE A 14 -4.14 -10.34 5.98
C ILE A 14 -2.84 -10.06 5.24
N ILE A 15 -2.47 -8.78 5.15
CA ILE A 15 -1.27 -8.35 4.44
C ILE A 15 -0.40 -7.52 5.38
N TYR A 16 0.92 -7.77 5.34
CA TYR A 16 1.93 -6.94 5.99
C TYR A 16 2.83 -6.37 4.91
N THR A 17 3.09 -5.07 4.95
CA THR A 17 3.93 -4.39 3.96
C THR A 17 5.01 -3.56 4.64
N ASP A 18 6.15 -3.43 3.96
CA ASP A 18 7.25 -2.59 4.41
C ASP A 18 8.04 -2.08 3.20
N GLY A 19 8.61 -0.89 3.34
CA GLY A 19 9.45 -0.30 2.32
C GLY A 19 10.54 0.56 2.94
N ALA A 20 11.68 0.62 2.30
CA ALA A 20 12.83 1.36 2.79
C ALA A 20 13.68 1.88 1.64
N CYS A 21 14.46 2.91 1.93
CA CYS A 21 15.32 3.55 0.97
C CYS A 21 16.62 3.99 1.65
N ILE A 22 17.74 3.81 0.97
CA ILE A 22 19.03 4.26 1.46
C ILE A 22 19.29 5.63 0.86
N GLY A 23 19.46 6.66 1.72
CA GLY A 23 19.78 8.02 1.27
C GLY A 23 18.65 8.77 0.59
N ASN A 24 17.48 8.55 0.88
CA ASN A 24 16.18 9.14 0.50
C ASN A 24 16.21 10.50 -0.24
N PRO A 25 16.41 10.61 -1.61
CA PRO A 25 16.30 9.49 -2.56
C PRO A 25 17.57 8.66 -2.69
N GLY A 26 17.40 7.46 -3.21
CA GLY A 26 18.49 6.50 -3.42
C GLY A 26 17.95 5.12 -3.71
N PRO A 27 18.80 4.09 -3.63
CA PRO A 27 18.35 2.71 -3.80
C PRO A 27 17.35 2.33 -2.73
N GLY A 28 16.28 1.66 -3.11
CA GLY A 28 15.26 1.23 -2.17
C GLY A 28 14.69 -0.12 -2.50
N GLY A 29 13.93 -0.67 -1.55
CA GLY A 29 13.26 -1.93 -1.71
C GLY A 29 11.95 -1.97 -0.93
N TRP A 30 11.11 -2.93 -1.28
CA TRP A 30 9.83 -3.15 -0.65
C TRP A 30 9.57 -4.64 -0.49
N GLY A 31 8.76 -4.97 0.49
CA GLY A 31 8.31 -6.33 0.73
C GLY A 31 6.87 -6.36 1.16
N ALA A 32 6.22 -7.48 0.87
CA ALA A 32 4.86 -7.74 1.32
C ALA A 32 4.69 -9.22 1.63
N ILE A 33 3.93 -9.50 2.69
CA ILE A 33 3.55 -10.87 3.05
C ILE A 33 2.03 -10.92 3.02
N ILE A 34 1.49 -11.86 2.24
CA ILE A 34 0.07 -12.02 2.04
C ILE A 34 -0.35 -13.36 2.62
N PHE A 35 -1.27 -13.34 3.58
CA PHE A 35 -1.83 -14.54 4.18
C PHE A 35 -3.28 -14.73 3.73
N LYS A 36 -3.60 -15.94 3.31
CA LYS A 36 -4.97 -16.40 3.09
C LYS A 36 -5.14 -17.73 3.83
N GLY A 37 -5.77 -17.68 5.02
CA GLY A 37 -5.80 -18.83 5.90
C GLY A 37 -4.38 -19.22 6.30
N GLN A 38 -3.97 -20.43 5.97
CA GLN A 38 -2.61 -20.93 6.24
C GLN A 38 -1.65 -20.75 5.07
N ASP A 39 -2.15 -20.28 3.92
CA ASP A 39 -1.33 -20.02 2.76
C ASP A 39 -0.62 -18.68 2.91
N LYS A 40 0.64 -18.64 2.50
CA LYS A 40 1.48 -17.45 2.60
C LYS A 40 2.18 -17.19 1.27
N LYS A 41 2.13 -15.94 0.81
CA LYS A 41 2.86 -15.49 -0.35
C LYS A 41 3.73 -14.29 0.04
N ILE A 42 5.00 -14.34 -0.35
CA ILE A 42 5.94 -13.24 -0.13
C ILE A 42 6.25 -12.59 -1.47
N LEU A 43 6.10 -11.27 -1.54
CA LEU A 43 6.48 -10.46 -2.69
C LEU A 43 7.57 -9.49 -2.27
N SER A 44 8.47 -9.17 -3.20
CA SER A 44 9.50 -8.17 -2.96
C SER A 44 9.97 -7.56 -4.26
N GLY A 45 10.57 -6.39 -4.17
CA GLY A 45 11.14 -5.72 -5.31
C GLY A 45 12.09 -4.62 -4.88
N SER A 46 12.77 -4.01 -5.85
CA SER A 46 13.74 -2.96 -5.60
C SER A 46 13.71 -1.92 -6.72
N ASN A 47 14.27 -0.75 -6.43
CA ASN A 47 14.44 0.32 -7.39
C ASN A 47 15.76 1.01 -7.11
N LYS A 48 16.51 1.32 -8.17
CA LYS A 48 17.83 1.94 -8.03
C LYS A 48 17.78 3.38 -7.55
N HIS A 49 16.68 4.08 -7.79
CA HIS A 49 16.51 5.47 -7.40
C HIS A 49 15.04 5.73 -7.04
N THR A 50 14.78 5.85 -5.76
CA THR A 50 13.41 5.99 -5.26
C THR A 50 13.43 6.73 -3.91
N THR A 51 12.30 6.77 -3.24
CA THR A 51 12.16 7.35 -1.91
C THR A 51 11.52 6.35 -0.96
N ASN A 52 11.68 6.60 0.33
CA ASN A 52 11.07 5.77 1.37
C ASN A 52 9.55 5.70 1.18
N ASN A 53 8.90 6.84 0.97
CA ASN A 53 7.45 6.89 0.80
C ASN A 53 6.99 6.13 -0.44
N ARG A 54 7.72 6.23 -1.55
CA ARG A 54 7.37 5.47 -2.76
C ARG A 54 7.47 3.96 -2.54
N MET A 55 8.46 3.49 -1.78
CA MET A 55 8.61 2.06 -1.49
C MET A 55 7.51 1.56 -0.57
N GLU A 56 7.08 2.36 0.40
CA GLU A 56 5.95 2.05 1.26
C GLU A 56 4.64 1.90 0.45
N LEU A 57 4.37 2.86 -0.43
CA LEU A 57 3.19 2.80 -1.30
C LEU A 57 3.25 1.62 -2.26
N THR A 58 4.41 1.38 -2.86
CA THR A 58 4.61 0.31 -3.84
C THR A 58 4.36 -1.06 -3.22
N ALA A 59 4.82 -1.30 -2.00
CA ALA A 59 4.58 -2.56 -1.29
C ALA A 59 3.08 -2.86 -1.19
N SER A 60 2.30 -1.88 -0.78
CA SER A 60 0.84 -2.04 -0.65
C SER A 60 0.18 -2.25 -2.02
N ILE A 61 0.58 -1.48 -3.03
CA ILE A 61 0.04 -1.60 -4.39
C ILE A 61 0.30 -3.00 -4.95
N LYS A 62 1.53 -3.48 -4.86
CA LYS A 62 1.91 -4.80 -5.40
C LYS A 62 1.18 -5.93 -4.69
N ALA A 63 1.02 -5.84 -3.37
CA ALA A 63 0.29 -6.83 -2.60
C ALA A 63 -1.19 -6.87 -3.01
N LEU A 64 -1.83 -5.71 -3.13
CA LEU A 64 -3.24 -5.63 -3.51
C LEU A 64 -3.47 -6.03 -4.97
N GLN A 65 -2.55 -5.72 -5.87
CA GLN A 65 -2.63 -6.15 -7.27
C GLN A 65 -2.50 -7.67 -7.42
N PHE A 66 -1.79 -8.32 -6.51
CA PHE A 66 -1.64 -9.78 -6.52
C PHE A 66 -2.99 -10.48 -6.32
N ILE A 67 -3.92 -9.84 -5.61
CA ILE A 67 -5.25 -10.38 -5.33
C ILE A 67 -6.20 -9.88 -6.42
N THR A 68 -6.57 -10.76 -7.35
CA THR A 68 -7.30 -10.39 -8.56
C THR A 68 -8.82 -10.44 -8.42
N THR A 69 -9.35 -10.99 -7.35
CA THR A 69 -10.78 -11.00 -7.05
C THR A 69 -11.09 -9.98 -5.96
N LYS A 70 -12.34 -9.50 -5.91
CA LYS A 70 -12.79 -8.58 -4.85
C LYS A 70 -12.78 -9.29 -3.51
N GLU A 71 -12.03 -8.77 -2.56
CA GLU A 71 -11.84 -9.43 -1.26
C GLU A 71 -11.94 -8.43 -0.10
N THR A 72 -12.13 -9.00 1.10
CA THR A 72 -12.03 -8.25 2.35
C THR A 72 -10.63 -8.46 2.90
N ILE A 73 -9.90 -7.37 3.11
CA ILE A 73 -8.47 -7.38 3.40
C ILE A 73 -8.18 -6.52 4.62
N ASN A 74 -7.38 -7.05 5.54
CA ASN A 74 -6.81 -6.26 6.62
C ASN A 74 -5.32 -6.05 6.30
N LEU A 75 -4.91 -4.81 6.05
CA LEU A 75 -3.55 -4.50 5.66
C LEU A 75 -2.85 -3.71 6.76
N PHE A 76 -1.71 -4.24 7.21
CA PHE A 76 -0.88 -3.64 8.25
C PHE A 76 0.35 -3.00 7.64
N THR A 77 0.59 -1.75 7.99
CA THR A 77 1.78 -0.99 7.61
C THR A 77 2.17 -0.07 8.77
N ASP A 78 3.45 0.21 8.90
CA ASP A 78 3.93 1.22 9.86
C ASP A 78 4.11 2.60 9.19
N SER A 79 3.78 2.72 7.92
CA SER A 79 3.88 3.99 7.19
C SER A 79 2.77 4.96 7.56
N LYS A 80 3.10 5.95 8.37
CA LYS A 80 2.17 7.03 8.69
C LYS A 80 1.75 7.79 7.44
N TYR A 81 2.68 7.99 6.50
CA TYR A 81 2.42 8.66 5.23
C TYR A 81 1.32 7.94 4.44
N LEU A 82 1.39 6.62 4.35
CA LEU A 82 0.38 5.82 3.64
C LEU A 82 -0.97 5.90 4.35
N ILE A 83 -1.00 5.69 5.65
CA ILE A 83 -2.25 5.69 6.42
C ILE A 83 -2.93 7.07 6.36
N ASP A 84 -2.18 8.14 6.56
CA ASP A 84 -2.74 9.49 6.51
C ASP A 84 -3.25 9.82 5.11
N GLY A 85 -2.52 9.41 4.08
CA GLY A 85 -2.92 9.64 2.70
C GLY A 85 -4.23 8.95 2.33
N ILE A 86 -4.33 7.66 2.63
CA ILE A 86 -5.52 6.90 2.27
C ILE A 86 -6.74 7.27 3.14
N SER A 87 -6.51 7.66 4.38
CA SER A 87 -7.58 7.96 5.33
C SER A 87 -8.10 9.40 5.21
N VAL A 88 -7.23 10.34 4.89
CA VAL A 88 -7.54 11.78 4.98
C VAL A 88 -7.28 12.49 3.66
N TRP A 89 -6.04 12.45 3.15
CA TRP A 89 -5.62 13.35 2.06
C TRP A 89 -6.28 13.03 0.72
N ILE A 90 -6.47 11.76 0.42
CA ILE A 90 -6.95 11.32 -0.89
C ILE A 90 -8.34 11.88 -1.22
N LYS A 91 -9.18 12.05 -0.21
CA LYS A 91 -10.52 12.60 -0.39
C LYS A 91 -10.45 14.05 -0.88
N SER A 92 -9.58 14.85 -0.26
CA SER A 92 -9.35 16.25 -0.67
C SER A 92 -8.75 16.32 -2.07
N TRP A 93 -7.78 15.47 -2.35
CA TRP A 93 -7.12 15.45 -3.66
C TRP A 93 -8.11 15.12 -4.78
N LYS A 94 -8.98 14.15 -4.56
CA LYS A 94 -9.99 13.77 -5.57
C LYS A 94 -10.95 14.93 -5.84
N LEU A 95 -11.35 15.66 -4.80
CA LEU A 95 -12.22 16.82 -4.94
C LEU A 95 -11.55 17.98 -5.68
N ASN A 96 -10.22 18.04 -5.67
CA ASN A 96 -9.45 19.11 -6.28
C ASN A 96 -8.68 18.63 -7.52
N ASN A 97 -9.20 17.63 -8.23
CA ASN A 97 -8.62 17.06 -9.46
C ASN A 97 -7.16 16.61 -9.27
N TRP A 98 -6.84 16.06 -8.09
CA TRP A 98 -5.49 15.58 -7.73
C TRP A 98 -4.43 16.70 -7.75
N LYS A 99 -4.84 17.92 -7.47
CA LYS A 99 -3.97 19.06 -7.37
C LYS A 99 -3.84 19.53 -5.93
N THR A 100 -2.69 20.11 -5.60
CA THR A 100 -2.47 20.79 -4.34
C THR A 100 -3.17 22.16 -4.36
N LYS A 101 -3.16 22.85 -3.22
CA LYS A 101 -3.70 24.22 -3.11
C LYS A 101 -2.99 25.18 -4.08
N ASP A 102 -1.71 24.92 -4.39
CA ASP A 102 -0.92 25.71 -5.32
C ASP A 102 -1.13 25.30 -6.78
N ASN A 103 -2.14 24.48 -7.07
CA ASN A 103 -2.46 23.97 -8.41
C ASN A 103 -1.35 23.12 -9.04
N LYS A 104 -0.55 22.46 -8.22
CA LYS A 104 0.48 21.52 -8.66
C LYS A 104 -0.01 20.09 -8.47
N ASP A 105 0.55 19.15 -9.24
CA ASP A 105 0.24 17.74 -9.06
C ASP A 105 0.62 17.27 -7.66
N VAL A 106 -0.22 16.45 -7.09
CA VAL A 106 0.05 15.79 -5.80
C VAL A 106 1.33 14.95 -5.93
N LYS A 107 2.19 15.03 -4.92
CA LYS A 107 3.43 14.23 -4.90
C LYS A 107 3.08 12.74 -4.90
N ASN A 108 3.81 11.95 -5.68
CA ASN A 108 3.57 10.51 -5.87
C ASN A 108 2.18 10.21 -6.45
N LEU A 109 1.68 11.11 -7.28
CA LEU A 109 0.36 11.01 -7.89
C LEU A 109 0.12 9.67 -8.58
N ASP A 110 1.12 9.18 -9.31
CA ASP A 110 1.06 7.90 -10.04
C ASP A 110 0.71 6.73 -9.09
N LEU A 111 1.33 6.70 -7.93
CA LEU A 111 1.12 5.64 -6.94
C LEU A 111 -0.20 5.83 -6.20
N TRP A 112 -0.53 7.07 -5.83
CA TRP A 112 -1.79 7.34 -5.13
C TRP A 112 -3.01 7.01 -5.97
N LYS A 113 -2.97 7.24 -7.28
CA LYS A 113 -4.07 6.87 -8.18
C LYS A 113 -4.26 5.36 -8.26
N GLN A 114 -3.16 4.60 -8.35
CA GLN A 114 -3.24 3.15 -8.33
C GLN A 114 -3.81 2.64 -7.02
N LEU A 115 -3.39 3.21 -5.90
CA LEU A 115 -3.87 2.81 -4.59
C LEU A 115 -5.35 3.13 -4.41
N ASP A 116 -5.81 4.27 -4.92
CA ASP A 116 -7.22 4.64 -4.89
C ASP A 116 -8.08 3.63 -5.66
N GLU A 117 -7.64 3.20 -6.82
CA GLU A 117 -8.36 2.19 -7.61
C GLU A 117 -8.47 0.86 -6.85
N LEU A 118 -7.40 0.45 -6.19
CA LEU A 118 -7.37 -0.78 -5.40
C LEU A 118 -8.23 -0.68 -4.15
N GLU A 119 -8.24 0.49 -3.51
CA GLU A 119 -9.10 0.79 -2.36
C GLU A 119 -10.57 0.67 -2.74
N ASN A 120 -10.93 1.10 -3.95
CA ASN A 120 -12.30 1.00 -4.45
C ASN A 120 -12.66 -0.40 -4.90
N PHE A 121 -11.68 -1.18 -5.35
CA PHE A 121 -11.90 -2.55 -5.82
C PHE A 121 -12.12 -3.53 -4.67
N HIS A 122 -11.30 -3.46 -3.64
CA HIS A 122 -11.39 -4.31 -2.46
C HIS A 122 -12.09 -3.58 -1.31
N THR A 123 -12.47 -4.32 -0.28
CA THR A 123 -12.86 -3.77 1.02
C THR A 123 -11.66 -3.89 1.93
N ILE A 124 -11.00 -2.77 2.24
CA ILE A 124 -9.72 -2.77 2.96
C ILE A 124 -9.86 -2.05 4.29
N GLU A 125 -9.42 -2.71 5.35
CA GLU A 125 -9.17 -2.07 6.64
C GLU A 125 -7.66 -1.91 6.80
N TRP A 126 -7.25 -0.65 6.97
CA TRP A 126 -5.83 -0.27 7.07
C TRP A 126 -5.36 -0.25 8.52
#